data_3a935ef7bbfacf8e095b7fc50c28d5bd
#
_entry.id   3a935ef7bbfacf8e095b7fc50c28d5bd
#
_cell.length_a   1.000
_cell.length_b   1.000
_cell.length_c   1.000
_cell.angle_alpha   90.00
_cell.angle_beta   90.00
_cell.angle_gamma   90.00
#
_symmetry.space_group_name_H-M   'P 1'
#
loop_
_entity.id
_entity.type
_entity.pdbx_description
1 polymer ?
#
loop_
_entity_poly.entity_id
_entity_poly.type
_entity_poly.pdbx_seq_one_letter_code
_entity_poly.pdbx_strand_id
1 'polypeptide(L)'
;MKITIISGSHRANSQSRKVADHIQKTLLDEGICEQAEIFSLEGNPLPLWDQGIWEGEEKWERLLAPLRKTLQESDALVIIAPEWHGQVPAGLKNFFLITGKNEVGHKPALIVTVSSADGGAYPVAELRMSSYKNNRICYIPEQVIIRNVESVLNEDPADNSEEADRYFRERILWSLQVLRAYADALRPVRESGITSNDQFGFGM
;
A
#
# COMPACT_ATOMS: atom_id res chain seq x y z
N MET A 1 -1.20 -3.69 -16.86
CA MET A 1 -1.57 -3.53 -15.41
C MET A 1 -0.54 -2.65 -14.73
N LYS A 2 -0.99 -1.69 -13.92
CA LYS A 2 -0.13 -0.84 -13.10
C LYS A 2 -0.41 -1.09 -11.61
N ILE A 3 0.64 -1.28 -10.82
CA ILE A 3 0.54 -1.47 -9.36
C ILE A 3 1.33 -0.38 -8.66
N THR A 4 0.72 0.29 -7.68
CA THR A 4 1.41 1.28 -6.86
C THR A 4 1.68 0.72 -5.46
N ILE A 5 2.92 0.87 -5.02
CA ILE A 5 3.42 0.44 -3.71
C ILE A 5 3.53 1.67 -2.83
N ILE A 6 2.83 1.67 -1.68
CA ILE A 6 2.91 2.73 -0.69
C ILE A 6 3.88 2.31 0.41
N SER A 7 5.07 2.92 0.44
CA SER A 7 6.04 2.71 1.52
C SER A 7 5.70 3.61 2.71
N GLY A 8 5.08 3.03 3.73
CA GLY A 8 4.44 3.75 4.84
C GLY A 8 5.38 4.27 5.93
N SER A 9 6.69 4.12 5.78
CA SER A 9 7.68 4.68 6.72
C SER A 9 8.11 6.07 6.29
N HIS A 10 8.10 7.03 7.20
CA HIS A 10 8.66 8.37 6.94
C HIS A 10 10.12 8.54 7.42
N ARG A 11 10.77 7.48 7.86
CA ARG A 11 12.20 7.46 8.17
C ARG A 11 13.02 7.35 6.89
N ALA A 12 14.17 8.03 6.87
CA ALA A 12 15.18 7.81 5.83
C ALA A 12 15.76 6.38 5.91
N ASN A 13 16.07 5.79 4.76
CA ASN A 13 16.67 4.46 4.64
C ASN A 13 15.92 3.40 5.45
N SER A 14 14.59 3.40 5.36
CA SER A 14 13.75 2.51 6.16
C SER A 14 13.72 1.09 5.60
N GLN A 15 13.53 0.11 6.49
CA GLN A 15 13.29 -1.28 6.10
C GLN A 15 12.03 -1.42 5.23
N SER A 16 11.02 -0.55 5.43
CA SER A 16 9.84 -0.51 4.56
C SER A 16 10.20 -0.12 3.12
N ARG A 17 11.20 0.74 2.92
CA ARG A 17 11.68 1.09 1.58
C ARG A 17 12.41 -0.08 0.94
N LYS A 18 13.27 -0.78 1.66
CA LYS A 18 13.92 -2.02 1.19
C LYS A 18 12.87 -3.05 0.74
N VAL A 19 11.83 -3.26 1.54
CA VAL A 19 10.73 -4.19 1.18
C VAL A 19 9.98 -3.69 -0.06
N ALA A 20 9.75 -2.38 -0.19
CA ALA A 20 9.11 -1.80 -1.38
C ALA A 20 9.94 -2.02 -2.65
N ASP A 21 11.24 -1.81 -2.57
CA ASP A 21 12.17 -2.04 -3.69
C ASP A 21 12.19 -3.52 -4.11
N HIS A 22 12.22 -4.44 -3.14
CA HIS A 22 12.12 -5.88 -3.41
C HIS A 22 10.78 -6.25 -4.09
N ILE A 23 9.66 -5.74 -3.59
CA ILE A 23 8.33 -6.00 -4.17
C ILE A 23 8.24 -5.42 -5.59
N GLN A 24 8.75 -4.20 -5.82
CA GLN A 24 8.77 -3.59 -7.15
C GLN A 24 9.55 -4.46 -8.14
N LYS A 25 10.75 -4.88 -7.74
CA LYS A 25 11.58 -5.78 -8.56
C LYS A 25 10.85 -7.09 -8.86
N THR A 26 10.25 -7.74 -7.86
CA THR A 26 9.50 -8.99 -8.03
C THR A 26 8.31 -8.81 -8.99
N LEU A 27 7.54 -7.73 -8.87
CA LEU A 27 6.40 -7.44 -9.75
C LEU A 27 6.82 -7.35 -11.22
N LEU A 28 7.96 -6.74 -11.51
CA LEU A 28 8.46 -6.52 -12.86
C LEU A 28 9.17 -7.76 -13.41
N ASP A 29 10.08 -8.37 -12.65
CA ASP A 29 10.88 -9.51 -13.09
C ASP A 29 10.02 -10.76 -13.35
N GLU A 30 8.98 -10.97 -12.54
CA GLU A 30 8.03 -12.08 -12.68
C GLU A 30 6.87 -11.79 -13.66
N GLY A 31 6.87 -10.61 -14.28
CA GLY A 31 5.84 -10.21 -15.26
C GLY A 31 4.44 -10.13 -14.65
N ILE A 32 4.33 -9.86 -13.36
CA ILE A 32 3.02 -9.74 -12.67
C ILE A 32 2.31 -8.48 -13.13
N CYS A 33 3.03 -7.40 -13.39
CA CYS A 33 2.49 -6.17 -13.98
C CYS A 33 3.49 -5.55 -14.95
N GLU A 34 3.02 -4.64 -15.79
CA GLU A 34 3.85 -3.90 -16.75
C GLU A 34 4.50 -2.66 -16.14
N GLN A 35 3.89 -2.12 -15.07
CA GLN A 35 4.36 -0.92 -14.39
C GLN A 35 4.19 -1.07 -12.88
N ALA A 36 5.25 -0.78 -12.13
CA ALA A 36 5.25 -0.77 -10.67
C ALA A 36 5.88 0.54 -10.18
N GLU A 37 5.14 1.35 -9.46
CA GLU A 37 5.61 2.62 -8.91
C GLU A 37 5.63 2.59 -7.38
N ILE A 38 6.64 3.21 -6.77
CA ILE A 38 6.72 3.37 -5.31
C ILE A 38 6.40 4.81 -4.95
N PHE A 39 5.36 5.01 -4.16
CA PHE A 39 5.14 6.25 -3.42
C PHE A 39 5.66 6.09 -2.00
N SER A 40 6.73 6.82 -1.66
CA SER A 40 7.36 6.76 -0.35
C SER A 40 6.88 7.90 0.54
N LEU A 41 6.59 7.59 1.80
CA LEU A 41 6.32 8.59 2.84
C LEU A 41 7.60 9.12 3.51
N GLU A 42 8.78 8.72 3.04
CA GLU A 42 10.06 9.23 3.52
C GLU A 42 10.09 10.77 3.49
N GLY A 43 10.53 11.37 4.59
CA GLY A 43 10.61 12.82 4.70
C GLY A 43 9.25 13.54 4.88
N ASN A 44 8.16 12.81 5.08
CA ASN A 44 6.81 13.38 5.26
C ASN A 44 6.36 14.28 4.09
N PRO A 45 6.27 13.75 2.85
CA PRO A 45 5.92 14.55 1.68
C PRO A 45 4.48 15.07 1.70
N LEU A 46 3.62 14.52 2.57
CA LEU A 46 2.23 14.90 2.72
C LEU A 46 2.03 15.68 4.04
N PRO A 47 1.71 16.96 3.98
CA PRO A 47 1.26 17.70 5.17
C PRO A 47 0.08 17.00 5.84
N LEU A 48 -0.12 17.20 7.13
CA LEU A 48 -1.30 16.68 7.80
C LEU A 48 -2.56 17.19 7.11
N TRP A 49 -3.54 16.32 7.01
CA TRP A 49 -4.85 16.64 6.47
C TRP A 49 -5.43 17.90 7.14
N ASP A 50 -5.96 18.83 6.36
CA ASP A 50 -6.74 19.96 6.83
C ASP A 50 -8.00 20.15 5.97
N GLN A 51 -8.89 21.00 6.44
CA GLN A 51 -10.19 21.27 5.81
C GLN A 51 -10.06 21.81 4.37
N GLY A 52 -8.97 22.47 4.03
CA GLY A 52 -8.71 23.03 2.70
C GLY A 52 -8.74 21.98 1.58
N ILE A 53 -8.50 20.71 1.90
CA ILE A 53 -8.68 19.59 0.93
C ILE A 53 -10.12 19.50 0.45
N TRP A 54 -11.10 19.62 1.36
CA TRP A 54 -12.53 19.56 1.01
C TRP A 54 -13.03 20.86 0.37
N GLU A 55 -12.37 21.97 0.66
CA GLU A 55 -12.68 23.29 0.07
C GLU A 55 -12.05 23.45 -1.31
N GLY A 56 -11.22 22.50 -1.76
CA GLY A 56 -10.55 22.53 -3.06
C GLY A 56 -9.50 23.65 -3.17
N GLU A 57 -8.81 23.94 -2.05
CA GLU A 57 -7.75 24.95 -2.06
C GLU A 57 -6.65 24.57 -3.06
N GLU A 58 -6.23 25.55 -3.86
CA GLU A 58 -5.24 25.39 -4.94
C GLU A 58 -3.93 24.74 -4.45
N LYS A 59 -3.49 25.07 -3.22
CA LYS A 59 -2.28 24.46 -2.62
C LYS A 59 -2.37 22.94 -2.57
N TRP A 60 -3.55 22.40 -2.18
CA TRP A 60 -3.81 20.97 -2.08
C TRP A 60 -3.96 20.32 -3.44
N GLU A 61 -4.70 20.95 -4.35
CA GLU A 61 -4.87 20.46 -5.70
C GLU A 61 -3.52 20.30 -6.41
N ARG A 62 -2.65 21.32 -6.32
CA ARG A 62 -1.31 21.30 -6.92
C ARG A 62 -0.40 20.23 -6.28
N LEU A 63 -0.42 20.13 -4.93
CA LEU A 63 0.42 19.18 -4.19
C LEU A 63 0.01 17.75 -4.48
N LEU A 64 -1.29 17.47 -4.53
CA LEU A 64 -1.80 16.11 -4.63
C LEU A 64 -1.96 15.61 -6.06
N ALA A 65 -1.93 16.49 -7.06
CA ALA A 65 -2.16 16.11 -8.47
C ALA A 65 -1.26 14.96 -8.95
N PRO A 66 0.06 14.92 -8.68
CA PRO A 66 0.90 13.80 -9.12
C PRO A 66 0.50 12.48 -8.45
N LEU A 67 0.27 12.50 -7.12
CA LEU A 67 -0.14 11.33 -6.36
C LEU A 67 -1.51 10.82 -6.82
N ARG A 68 -2.49 11.71 -6.94
CA ARG A 68 -3.84 11.37 -7.42
C ARG A 68 -3.78 10.71 -8.79
N LYS A 69 -3.01 11.27 -9.72
CA LYS A 69 -2.82 10.69 -11.05
C LYS A 69 -2.26 9.27 -10.97
N THR A 70 -1.16 9.08 -10.25
CA THR A 70 -0.54 7.75 -10.07
C THR A 70 -1.53 6.73 -9.50
N LEU A 71 -2.27 7.13 -8.45
CA LEU A 71 -3.25 6.24 -7.82
C LEU A 71 -4.44 5.95 -8.72
N GLN A 72 -4.97 6.94 -9.46
CA GLN A 72 -6.08 6.74 -10.39
C GLN A 72 -5.73 5.78 -11.53
N GLU A 73 -4.51 5.85 -12.05
CA GLU A 73 -4.00 4.96 -13.09
C GLU A 73 -3.69 3.54 -12.59
N SER A 74 -3.64 3.33 -11.28
CA SER A 74 -3.29 2.02 -10.70
C SER A 74 -4.47 1.05 -10.71
N ASP A 75 -4.19 -0.21 -11.03
CA ASP A 75 -5.15 -1.32 -10.96
C ASP A 75 -5.22 -1.94 -9.58
N ALA A 76 -4.12 -1.93 -8.84
CA ALA A 76 -3.99 -2.51 -7.51
C ALA A 76 -2.95 -1.74 -6.67
N LEU A 77 -2.94 -2.00 -5.36
CA LEU A 77 -2.05 -1.35 -4.40
C LEU A 77 -1.33 -2.39 -3.53
N VAL A 78 -0.11 -2.06 -3.11
CA VAL A 78 0.57 -2.72 -2.00
C VAL A 78 0.78 -1.69 -0.89
N ILE A 79 0.24 -1.96 0.29
CA ILE A 79 0.33 -1.06 1.45
C ILE A 79 1.35 -1.62 2.43
N ILE A 80 2.52 -0.98 2.52
CA ILE A 80 3.59 -1.38 3.42
C ILE A 80 3.53 -0.55 4.69
N ALA A 81 3.23 -1.19 5.82
CA ALA A 81 3.07 -0.54 7.11
C ALA A 81 4.12 -1.06 8.11
N PRO A 82 5.13 -0.29 8.50
CA PRO A 82 5.95 -0.66 9.64
C PRO A 82 5.13 -0.58 10.93
N GLU A 83 5.43 -1.47 11.89
CA GLU A 83 4.82 -1.39 13.20
C GLU A 83 5.62 -0.46 14.11
N TRP A 84 5.01 0.64 14.52
CA TRP A 84 5.58 1.57 15.49
C TRP A 84 4.70 1.67 16.73
N HIS A 85 5.22 1.27 17.88
CA HIS A 85 4.43 1.23 19.12
C HIS A 85 3.10 0.46 18.98
N GLY A 86 3.10 -0.64 18.21
CA GLY A 86 1.89 -1.42 17.95
C GLY A 86 0.86 -0.73 17.02
N GLN A 87 1.28 0.22 16.19
CA GLN A 87 0.38 1.03 15.37
C GLN A 87 0.89 1.17 13.93
N VAL A 88 -0.05 1.49 13.05
CA VAL A 88 0.24 2.08 11.73
C VAL A 88 0.81 3.48 11.92
N PRO A 89 1.93 3.85 11.24
CA PRO A 89 2.51 5.18 11.37
C PRO A 89 1.54 6.31 11.01
N ALA A 90 1.64 7.43 11.72
CA ALA A 90 0.75 8.58 11.52
C ALA A 90 0.74 9.10 10.07
N GLY A 91 1.90 9.11 9.40
CA GLY A 91 1.99 9.51 7.98
C GLY A 91 1.18 8.61 7.06
N LEU A 92 1.16 7.29 7.31
CA LEU A 92 0.34 6.36 6.52
C LEU A 92 -1.16 6.51 6.84
N LYS A 93 -1.53 6.78 8.09
CA LYS A 93 -2.92 7.15 8.44
C LYS A 93 -3.34 8.43 7.72
N ASN A 94 -2.46 9.43 7.70
CA ASN A 94 -2.69 10.68 6.98
C ASN A 94 -2.87 10.47 5.46
N PHE A 95 -2.10 9.56 4.85
CA PHE A 95 -2.30 9.16 3.46
C PHE A 95 -3.75 8.70 3.21
N PHE A 96 -4.33 7.87 4.07
CA PHE A 96 -5.72 7.41 3.94
C PHE A 96 -6.76 8.50 4.22
N LEU A 97 -6.43 9.54 5.00
CA LEU A 97 -7.29 10.71 5.16
C LEU A 97 -7.30 11.62 3.92
N ILE A 98 -6.17 11.67 3.20
CA ILE A 98 -5.99 12.50 2.00
C ILE A 98 -6.57 11.84 0.74
N THR A 99 -6.51 10.50 0.65
CA THR A 99 -6.94 9.76 -0.53
C THR A 99 -8.40 9.32 -0.42
N GLY A 100 -9.14 9.48 -1.51
CA GLY A 100 -10.57 9.17 -1.56
C GLY A 100 -10.92 8.00 -2.49
N LYS A 101 -12.22 7.82 -2.67
CA LYS A 101 -12.78 6.78 -3.56
C LYS A 101 -12.33 6.92 -5.03
N ASN A 102 -12.02 8.14 -5.46
CA ASN A 102 -11.58 8.39 -6.83
C ASN A 102 -10.15 7.90 -7.09
N GLU A 103 -9.32 7.82 -6.05
CA GLU A 103 -7.94 7.36 -6.13
C GLU A 103 -7.81 5.86 -5.90
N VAL A 104 -8.40 5.35 -4.82
CA VAL A 104 -8.17 3.97 -4.36
C VAL A 104 -9.44 3.10 -4.29
N GLY A 105 -10.60 3.68 -4.63
CA GLY A 105 -11.88 3.00 -4.45
C GLY A 105 -12.04 1.74 -5.30
N HIS A 106 -12.46 0.66 -4.64
CA HIS A 106 -12.69 -0.66 -5.24
C HIS A 106 -11.46 -1.26 -5.93
N LYS A 107 -10.25 -0.75 -5.60
CA LYS A 107 -8.98 -1.36 -6.02
C LYS A 107 -8.54 -2.36 -4.97
N PRO A 108 -8.09 -3.55 -5.38
CA PRO A 108 -7.55 -4.52 -4.42
C PRO A 108 -6.23 -4.01 -3.84
N ALA A 109 -6.00 -4.30 -2.57
CA ALA A 109 -4.77 -3.93 -1.89
C ALA A 109 -4.23 -5.08 -1.04
N LEU A 110 -2.94 -5.36 -1.19
CA LEU A 110 -2.20 -6.29 -0.33
C LEU A 110 -1.61 -5.52 0.85
N ILE A 111 -1.87 -5.99 2.07
CA ILE A 111 -1.21 -5.47 3.27
C ILE A 111 0.11 -6.20 3.46
N VAL A 112 1.20 -5.44 3.59
CA VAL A 112 2.52 -5.93 3.97
C VAL A 112 2.95 -5.18 5.22
N THR A 113 3.22 -5.87 6.31
CA THR A 113 3.69 -5.22 7.53
C THR A 113 5.14 -5.55 7.80
N VAL A 114 5.84 -4.65 8.46
CA VAL A 114 7.29 -4.72 8.67
C VAL A 114 7.60 -4.52 10.14
N SER A 115 8.37 -5.45 10.72
CA SER A 115 8.86 -5.37 12.10
C SER A 115 10.34 -5.75 12.17
N SER A 116 11.11 -5.02 12.98
CA SER A 116 12.51 -5.39 13.30
C SER A 116 12.60 -6.56 14.26
N ALA A 117 11.50 -6.94 14.91
CA ALA A 117 11.38 -8.09 15.80
C ALA A 117 10.16 -8.94 15.41
N ASP A 118 9.44 -9.48 16.38
CA ASP A 118 8.33 -10.44 16.19
C ASP A 118 6.94 -9.79 16.02
N GLY A 119 6.87 -8.47 15.91
CA GLY A 119 5.63 -7.72 15.71
C GLY A 119 5.04 -7.85 14.30
N GLY A 120 4.25 -6.85 13.91
CA GLY A 120 3.67 -6.72 12.56
C GLY A 120 2.20 -7.11 12.47
N ALA A 121 1.63 -7.76 13.48
CA ALA A 121 0.22 -8.18 13.47
C ALA A 121 -0.76 -7.01 13.75
N TYR A 122 -0.39 -6.09 14.63
CA TYR A 122 -1.26 -4.96 14.97
C TYR A 122 -1.58 -4.04 13.79
N PRO A 123 -0.61 -3.64 12.93
CA PRO A 123 -0.94 -2.86 11.74
C PRO A 123 -1.87 -3.59 10.76
N VAL A 124 -1.79 -4.91 10.64
CA VAL A 124 -2.76 -5.68 9.83
C VAL A 124 -4.17 -5.49 10.37
N ALA A 125 -4.35 -5.70 11.69
CA ALA A 125 -5.65 -5.57 12.34
C ALA A 125 -6.18 -4.13 12.23
N GLU A 126 -5.32 -3.13 12.46
CA GLU A 126 -5.69 -1.72 12.37
C GLU A 126 -6.15 -1.32 10.96
N LEU A 127 -5.42 -1.72 9.92
CA LEU A 127 -5.78 -1.43 8.52
C LEU A 127 -7.09 -2.13 8.11
N ARG A 128 -7.30 -3.38 8.54
CA ARG A 128 -8.54 -4.13 8.24
C ARG A 128 -9.75 -3.59 8.99
N MET A 129 -9.56 -3.02 10.18
CA MET A 129 -10.62 -2.43 10.98
C MET A 129 -11.00 -1.03 10.51
N SER A 130 -10.06 -0.28 9.92
CA SER A 130 -10.21 1.13 9.56
C SER A 130 -9.80 1.38 8.10
N SER A 131 -9.44 2.60 7.74
CA SER A 131 -8.85 3.03 6.46
C SER A 131 -9.64 2.76 5.18
N TYR A 132 -10.69 1.97 5.16
CA TYR A 132 -11.42 1.58 3.94
C TYR A 132 -12.81 2.24 3.79
N LYS A 133 -13.41 2.76 4.85
CA LYS A 133 -14.82 3.14 4.88
C LYS A 133 -15.21 4.12 3.76
N ASN A 134 -14.58 5.27 3.66
CA ASN A 134 -14.95 6.30 2.68
C ASN A 134 -14.10 6.23 1.40
N ASN A 135 -12.84 5.84 1.50
CA ASN A 135 -11.99 5.66 0.32
C ASN A 135 -12.26 4.34 -0.44
N ARG A 136 -12.96 3.39 0.20
CA ARG A 136 -13.43 2.14 -0.42
C ARG A 136 -12.33 1.24 -0.98
N ILE A 137 -11.12 1.28 -0.42
CA ILE A 137 -10.05 0.35 -0.75
C ILE A 137 -10.48 -1.09 -0.40
N CYS A 138 -10.12 -2.07 -1.23
CA CYS A 138 -10.49 -3.47 -1.04
C CYS A 138 -9.28 -4.29 -0.58
N TYR A 139 -9.06 -4.41 0.73
CA TYR A 139 -8.00 -5.30 1.21
C TYR A 139 -8.31 -6.75 0.85
N ILE A 140 -7.41 -7.41 0.12
CA ILE A 140 -7.52 -8.84 -0.17
C ILE A 140 -7.33 -9.67 1.11
N PRO A 141 -7.82 -10.92 1.17
CA PRO A 141 -7.67 -11.78 2.36
C PRO A 141 -6.21 -12.05 2.74
N GLU A 142 -5.30 -12.05 1.75
CA GLU A 142 -3.88 -12.27 1.99
C GLU A 142 -3.21 -11.06 2.63
N GLN A 143 -2.20 -11.35 3.45
CA GLN A 143 -1.23 -10.38 3.99
C GLN A 143 0.14 -11.03 4.15
N VAL A 144 1.17 -10.18 4.21
CA VAL A 144 2.53 -10.61 4.54
C VAL A 144 2.99 -9.86 5.78
N ILE A 145 3.46 -10.58 6.81
CA ILE A 145 4.02 -9.99 8.03
C ILE A 145 5.51 -10.32 8.03
N ILE A 146 6.35 -9.33 7.67
CA ILE A 146 7.81 -9.50 7.59
C ILE A 146 8.39 -9.18 8.96
N ARG A 147 8.81 -10.22 9.66
CA ARG A 147 9.47 -10.14 10.97
C ARG A 147 10.98 -10.22 10.81
N ASN A 148 11.70 -9.71 11.82
CA ASN A 148 13.17 -9.69 11.79
C ASN A 148 13.71 -9.17 10.45
N VAL A 149 13.10 -8.11 9.95
CA VAL A 149 13.28 -7.62 8.57
C VAL A 149 14.74 -7.28 8.22
N GLU A 150 15.57 -7.01 9.20
CA GLU A 150 16.99 -6.70 9.00
C GLU A 150 17.80 -7.94 8.52
N SER A 151 17.30 -9.15 8.81
CA SER A 151 17.93 -10.41 8.42
C SER A 151 17.30 -11.09 7.20
N VAL A 152 16.47 -10.40 6.44
CA VAL A 152 15.82 -10.93 5.23
C VAL A 152 15.70 -9.87 4.14
N LEU A 153 15.56 -10.28 2.89
CA LEU A 153 15.39 -9.42 1.72
C LEU A 153 16.54 -8.42 1.51
N ASN A 154 17.74 -8.72 2.02
CA ASN A 154 18.94 -7.95 1.72
C ASN A 154 19.50 -8.34 0.36
N GLU A 155 20.23 -7.42 -0.27
CA GLU A 155 20.88 -7.66 -1.57
C GLU A 155 22.01 -8.67 -1.46
N ASP A 156 22.85 -8.56 -0.39
CA ASP A 156 23.88 -9.56 -0.11
C ASP A 156 23.22 -10.77 0.59
N PRO A 157 23.29 -11.97 -0.01
CA PRO A 157 22.75 -13.17 0.60
C PRO A 157 23.40 -13.51 1.97
N ALA A 158 24.62 -13.04 2.22
CA ALA A 158 25.32 -13.28 3.49
C ALA A 158 24.64 -12.56 4.68
N ASP A 159 23.90 -11.49 4.41
CA ASP A 159 23.15 -10.73 5.40
C ASP A 159 21.74 -11.31 5.69
N ASN A 160 21.39 -12.42 5.04
CA ASN A 160 20.07 -13.03 5.16
C ASN A 160 20.11 -14.33 5.98
N SER A 161 19.07 -14.52 6.80
CA SER A 161 18.73 -15.84 7.34
C SER A 161 18.15 -16.69 6.21
N GLU A 162 18.91 -17.68 5.73
CA GLU A 162 18.61 -18.45 4.51
C GLU A 162 17.17 -18.97 4.45
N GLU A 163 16.71 -19.64 5.49
CA GLU A 163 15.37 -20.22 5.52
C GLU A 163 14.27 -19.16 5.58
N ALA A 164 14.44 -18.13 6.42
CA ALA A 164 13.47 -17.05 6.55
C ALA A 164 13.40 -16.18 5.28
N ASP A 165 14.54 -15.88 4.68
CA ASP A 165 14.61 -15.12 3.44
C ASP A 165 13.91 -15.83 2.28
N ARG A 166 14.20 -17.12 2.11
CA ARG A 166 13.53 -17.97 1.12
C ARG A 166 12.02 -17.97 1.33
N TYR A 167 11.56 -18.20 2.57
CA TYR A 167 10.14 -18.18 2.92
C TYR A 167 9.47 -16.85 2.55
N PHE A 168 10.08 -15.71 2.90
CA PHE A 168 9.47 -14.40 2.61
C PHE A 168 9.46 -14.09 1.12
N ARG A 169 10.50 -14.44 0.35
CA ARG A 169 10.52 -14.27 -1.11
C ARG A 169 9.40 -15.06 -1.78
N GLU A 170 9.25 -16.34 -1.44
CA GLU A 170 8.19 -17.21 -1.96
C GLU A 170 6.80 -16.70 -1.54
N ARG A 171 6.63 -16.30 -0.27
CA ARG A 171 5.38 -15.80 0.27
C ARG A 171 4.94 -14.48 -0.38
N ILE A 172 5.88 -13.56 -0.60
CA ILE A 172 5.64 -12.30 -1.30
C ILE A 172 5.22 -12.60 -2.74
N LEU A 173 5.99 -13.38 -3.48
CA LEU A 173 5.68 -13.73 -4.87
C LEU A 173 4.26 -14.28 -5.01
N TRP A 174 3.91 -15.28 -4.22
CA TRP A 174 2.58 -15.86 -4.26
C TRP A 174 1.48 -14.83 -3.92
N SER A 175 1.68 -14.00 -2.89
CA SER A 175 0.70 -12.97 -2.51
C SER A 175 0.51 -11.91 -3.59
N LEU A 176 1.56 -11.55 -4.34
CA LEU A 176 1.47 -10.64 -5.48
C LEU A 176 0.72 -11.26 -6.66
N GLN A 177 0.88 -12.56 -6.92
CA GLN A 177 0.09 -13.29 -7.91
C GLN A 177 -1.40 -13.31 -7.56
N VAL A 178 -1.72 -13.52 -6.26
CA VAL A 178 -3.10 -13.40 -5.76
C VAL A 178 -3.64 -11.98 -5.93
N LEU A 179 -2.83 -10.96 -5.59
CA LEU A 179 -3.22 -9.55 -5.79
C LEU A 179 -3.56 -9.26 -7.26
N ARG A 180 -2.75 -9.77 -8.20
CA ARG A 180 -3.02 -9.64 -9.63
C ARG A 180 -4.37 -10.24 -10.01
N ALA A 181 -4.68 -11.45 -9.54
CA ALA A 181 -5.96 -12.11 -9.83
C ALA A 181 -7.15 -11.27 -9.32
N TYR A 182 -7.04 -10.68 -8.13
CA TYR A 182 -8.04 -9.76 -7.62
C TYR A 182 -8.13 -8.47 -8.45
N ALA A 183 -7.01 -7.94 -8.95
CA ALA A 183 -7.01 -6.75 -9.80
C ALA A 183 -7.78 -6.98 -11.11
N ASP A 184 -7.56 -8.12 -11.75
CA ASP A 184 -8.28 -8.53 -12.96
C ASP A 184 -9.78 -8.75 -12.67
N ALA A 185 -10.13 -9.39 -11.57
CA ALA A 185 -11.52 -9.65 -11.17
C ALA A 185 -12.30 -8.37 -10.77
N LEU A 186 -11.65 -7.41 -10.11
CA LEU A 186 -12.32 -6.18 -9.66
C LEU A 186 -12.36 -5.07 -10.71
N ARG A 187 -11.61 -5.18 -11.81
CA ARG A 187 -11.65 -4.21 -12.90
C ARG A 187 -13.07 -4.09 -13.50
N PRO A 188 -13.75 -5.17 -13.90
CA PRO A 188 -15.14 -5.08 -14.38
C PRO A 188 -16.10 -4.46 -13.38
N VAL A 189 -15.90 -4.68 -12.07
CA VAL A 189 -16.71 -4.04 -11.03
C VAL A 189 -16.58 -2.53 -11.07
N ARG A 190 -15.35 -2.01 -11.20
CA ARG A 190 -15.10 -0.56 -11.29
C ARG A 190 -15.66 0.03 -12.59
N GLU A 191 -15.51 -0.67 -13.70
CA GLU A 191 -15.95 -0.24 -15.04
C GLU A 191 -17.46 -0.29 -15.23
N SER A 192 -18.18 -1.10 -14.45
CA SER A 192 -19.63 -1.27 -14.55
C SER A 192 -20.43 -0.03 -14.13
N GLY A 193 -19.82 0.91 -13.40
CA GLY A 193 -20.51 2.06 -12.82
C GLY A 193 -21.36 1.76 -11.58
N ILE A 194 -21.58 0.49 -11.21
CA ILE A 194 -22.39 0.10 -10.05
C ILE A 194 -21.84 0.66 -8.72
N THR A 195 -20.55 0.95 -8.68
CA THR A 195 -19.87 1.51 -7.49
C THR A 195 -20.12 3.01 -7.30
N SER A 196 -20.71 3.68 -8.29
CA SER A 196 -21.06 5.11 -8.24
C SER A 196 -22.52 5.26 -7.89
N ASN A 197 -22.80 5.90 -6.74
CA ASN A 197 -24.17 6.18 -6.30
C ASN A 197 -24.16 7.48 -5.49
N ASP A 198 -24.92 8.48 -5.97
CA ASP A 198 -24.96 9.81 -5.34
C ASP A 198 -25.73 9.80 -4.03
N GLN A 199 -26.74 8.93 -3.90
CA GLN A 199 -27.52 8.77 -2.66
C GLN A 199 -26.65 8.20 -1.52
N PHE A 200 -25.71 7.30 -1.85
CA PHE A 200 -24.81 6.65 -0.89
C PHE A 200 -23.36 7.07 -1.14
N GLY A 201 -23.11 8.37 -1.28
CA GLY A 201 -21.80 8.94 -1.57
C GLY A 201 -20.73 8.64 -0.52
N PHE A 202 -21.14 8.45 0.73
CA PHE A 202 -20.29 8.12 1.87
C PHE A 202 -20.58 6.71 2.39
N GLY A 203 -19.57 6.08 3.01
CA GLY A 203 -19.78 4.85 3.75
C GLY A 203 -20.62 5.09 5.02
N MET A 204 -21.24 4.04 5.53
CA MET A 204 -21.99 4.10 6.80
C MET A 204 -21.07 4.20 8.00
#